data_bd72e01de4f8be766bec7d55dca2c1a0
#
_entry.id   bd72e01de4f8be766bec7d55dca2c1a0
#
_cell.length_a   1.000
_cell.length_b   1.000
_cell.length_c   1.000
_cell.angle_alpha   90.00
_cell.angle_beta   90.00
_cell.angle_gamma   90.00
#
_symmetry.space_group_name_H-M   'P 1'
#
loop_
_entity.id
_entity.type
_entity.pdbx_description
1 polymer ?
#
loop_
_entity_poly.entity_id
_entity_poly.type
_entity_poly.pdbx_seq_one_letter_code
_entity_poly.pdbx_strand_id
1 'polypeptide(L)'
;MTTMLKQPNPIRLLLALAALAAIALAASGCGTSTADEQHGRVLFVQKCGVCHTMAEAGTTAQIGPNLDDAFAAARAAGEGGDTIEGIVKAQVEFPRPSNDDPAVSMPADVVTDQDLDDVAAYVGRYAGVPGAAPPQVPGGPGAQVFANNGCGGCHTLAAAQSGGVTGPNLDEALPGQNAGMVEESIVDPNAEIVKGYPANVMPQNFGETLSKKELEDLVQYLLQETKQGGSANKGS
;
A
#
# COMPACT_ATOMS: atom_id res chain seq x y z
N MET A 1 51.73 -20.08 -44.48
CA MET A 1 50.79 -18.98 -44.73
C MET A 1 50.35 -18.38 -43.40
N THR A 2 51.01 -17.30 -43.00
CA THR A 2 50.77 -16.67 -41.68
C THR A 2 49.76 -15.52 -41.88
N THR A 3 48.53 -15.69 -41.41
CA THR A 3 47.48 -14.70 -41.55
C THR A 3 47.78 -13.56 -40.54
N MET A 4 48.22 -12.42 -41.04
CA MET A 4 48.36 -11.19 -40.23
C MET A 4 46.99 -10.70 -39.79
N LEU A 5 46.63 -10.82 -38.52
CA LEU A 5 45.44 -10.21 -37.95
C LEU A 5 45.67 -8.68 -37.92
N LYS A 6 44.85 -7.99 -38.72
CA LYS A 6 44.84 -6.51 -38.83
C LYS A 6 44.41 -5.91 -37.46
N GLN A 7 45.31 -5.28 -36.78
CA GLN A 7 45.02 -4.61 -35.49
C GLN A 7 44.00 -3.50 -35.67
N PRO A 8 42.98 -3.42 -34.83
CA PRO A 8 41.99 -2.35 -34.89
C PRO A 8 42.64 -0.99 -34.57
N ASN A 9 42.24 0.01 -35.32
CA ASN A 9 42.75 1.38 -35.16
C ASN A 9 42.37 1.89 -33.73
N PRO A 10 43.33 2.31 -32.91
CA PRO A 10 43.09 2.68 -31.50
C PRO A 10 42.09 3.85 -31.37
N ILE A 11 42.00 4.77 -32.38
CA ILE A 11 41.03 5.82 -32.37
C ILE A 11 39.59 5.32 -32.54
N ARG A 12 39.38 4.26 -33.35
CA ARG A 12 38.05 3.65 -33.51
C ARG A 12 37.62 2.88 -32.26
N LEU A 13 38.55 2.26 -31.55
CA LEU A 13 38.30 1.58 -30.29
C LEU A 13 37.91 2.57 -29.19
N LEU A 14 38.63 3.71 -29.09
CA LEU A 14 38.30 4.79 -28.14
C LEU A 14 36.96 5.45 -28.44
N LEU A 15 36.59 5.66 -29.69
CA LEU A 15 35.28 6.18 -30.05
C LEU A 15 34.15 5.21 -29.75
N ALA A 16 34.38 3.92 -29.96
CA ALA A 16 33.38 2.87 -29.63
C ALA A 16 33.18 2.75 -28.11
N LEU A 17 34.26 2.84 -27.32
CA LEU A 17 34.19 2.83 -25.86
C LEU A 17 33.51 4.09 -25.29
N ALA A 18 33.77 5.27 -25.89
CA ALA A 18 33.11 6.52 -25.52
C ALA A 18 31.61 6.50 -25.85
N ALA A 19 31.20 5.91 -26.98
CA ALA A 19 29.81 5.73 -27.36
C ALA A 19 29.07 4.76 -26.44
N LEU A 20 29.72 3.65 -26.04
CA LEU A 20 29.17 2.70 -25.06
C LEU A 20 29.01 3.32 -23.68
N ALA A 21 29.98 4.13 -23.23
CA ALA A 21 29.89 4.85 -21.96
C ALA A 21 28.76 5.88 -21.95
N ALA A 22 28.53 6.60 -23.07
CA ALA A 22 27.44 7.56 -23.23
C ALA A 22 26.07 6.89 -23.20
N ILE A 23 25.93 5.69 -23.79
CA ILE A 23 24.69 4.90 -23.75
C ILE A 23 24.41 4.37 -22.32
N ALA A 24 25.46 3.95 -21.59
CA ALA A 24 25.33 3.51 -20.21
C ALA A 24 24.90 4.63 -19.25
N LEU A 25 25.36 5.87 -19.48
CA LEU A 25 24.92 7.04 -18.70
C LEU A 25 23.48 7.47 -19.02
N ALA A 26 23.04 7.27 -20.25
CA ALA A 26 21.65 7.60 -20.63
C ALA A 26 20.63 6.60 -20.06
N ALA A 27 21.04 5.35 -19.78
CA ALA A 27 20.19 4.33 -19.17
C ALA A 27 19.98 4.51 -17.65
N SER A 28 20.78 5.33 -16.99
CA SER A 28 20.67 5.61 -15.55
C SER A 28 19.62 6.68 -15.20
N GLY A 29 18.91 7.21 -16.20
CA GLY A 29 17.92 8.28 -16.04
C GLY A 29 16.49 7.81 -15.74
N CYS A 30 16.22 6.51 -15.59
CA CYS A 30 14.98 6.07 -14.98
C CYS A 30 15.12 6.31 -13.47
N GLY A 31 14.53 7.40 -12.99
CA GLY A 31 14.41 7.67 -11.56
C GLY A 31 13.82 6.44 -10.89
N THR A 32 14.65 5.71 -10.15
CA THR A 32 14.15 4.73 -9.20
C THR A 32 13.50 5.56 -8.09
N SER A 33 12.19 5.79 -8.18
CA SER A 33 11.42 6.23 -7.04
C SER A 33 11.79 5.26 -5.89
N THR A 34 12.25 5.80 -4.78
CA THR A 34 12.44 5.02 -3.55
C THR A 34 11.10 4.78 -2.85
N ALA A 35 10.01 5.18 -3.47
CA ALA A 35 8.66 5.06 -2.94
C ALA A 35 8.25 3.58 -2.82
N ASP A 36 7.72 3.25 -1.66
CA ASP A 36 7.15 1.94 -1.36
C ASP A 36 5.65 1.95 -1.66
N GLU A 37 5.26 1.43 -2.83
CA GLU A 37 3.86 1.37 -3.26
C GLU A 37 2.99 0.52 -2.31
N GLN A 38 3.57 -0.49 -1.65
CA GLN A 38 2.83 -1.32 -0.71
C GLN A 38 2.54 -0.55 0.58
N HIS A 39 3.51 0.19 1.09
CA HIS A 39 3.31 1.13 2.19
C HIS A 39 2.33 2.23 1.81
N GLY A 40 2.46 2.78 0.60
CA GLY A 40 1.54 3.76 0.03
C GLY A 40 0.09 3.27 -0.04
N ARG A 41 -0.13 1.98 -0.38
CA ARG A 41 -1.46 1.36 -0.33
C ARG A 41 -2.04 1.34 1.08
N VAL A 42 -1.24 0.92 2.06
CA VAL A 42 -1.67 0.90 3.47
C VAL A 42 -2.06 2.29 3.94
N LEU A 43 -1.21 3.28 3.69
CA LEU A 43 -1.47 4.68 4.03
C LEU A 43 -2.71 5.22 3.31
N PHE A 44 -2.88 4.90 2.02
CA PHE A 44 -4.06 5.31 1.26
C PHE A 44 -5.34 4.79 1.91
N VAL A 45 -5.43 3.50 2.20
CA VAL A 45 -6.60 2.90 2.85
C VAL A 45 -6.92 3.58 4.18
N GLN A 46 -5.89 3.84 4.99
CA GLN A 46 -6.05 4.40 6.34
C GLN A 46 -6.33 5.91 6.37
N LYS A 47 -5.76 6.68 5.45
CA LYS A 47 -5.77 8.15 5.49
C LYS A 47 -6.65 8.78 4.40
N CYS A 48 -6.67 8.19 3.23
CA CYS A 48 -7.36 8.73 2.05
C CYS A 48 -8.68 7.98 1.79
N GLY A 49 -8.69 6.67 1.99
CA GLY A 49 -9.83 5.78 1.73
C GLY A 49 -11.06 6.07 2.57
N VAL A 50 -10.92 6.77 3.69
CA VAL A 50 -12.04 7.25 4.53
C VAL A 50 -12.88 8.33 3.83
N CYS A 51 -12.32 8.96 2.79
CA CYS A 51 -13.00 9.99 1.99
C CYS A 51 -13.10 9.62 0.52
N HIS A 52 -12.11 8.91 -0.04
CA HIS A 52 -11.99 8.63 -1.47
C HIS A 52 -12.30 7.18 -1.83
N THR A 53 -13.02 6.99 -2.94
CA THR A 53 -13.13 5.71 -3.63
C THR A 53 -11.91 5.48 -4.51
N MET A 54 -11.34 4.28 -4.46
CA MET A 54 -10.37 3.74 -5.43
C MET A 54 -10.50 2.21 -5.49
N ALA A 55 -10.78 1.67 -6.66
CA ALA A 55 -11.15 0.26 -6.83
C ALA A 55 -10.02 -0.69 -6.41
N GLU A 56 -8.75 -0.40 -6.77
CA GLU A 56 -7.62 -1.24 -6.38
C GLU A 56 -7.40 -1.25 -4.86
N ALA A 57 -7.64 -0.14 -4.19
CA ALA A 57 -7.58 -0.06 -2.73
C ALA A 57 -8.73 -0.78 -2.03
N GLY A 58 -9.82 -1.06 -2.73
CA GLY A 58 -11.05 -1.60 -2.16
C GLY A 58 -11.86 -0.57 -1.37
N THR A 59 -11.58 0.72 -1.52
CA THR A 59 -12.28 1.79 -0.79
C THR A 59 -13.52 2.27 -1.56
N THR A 60 -14.56 2.66 -0.82
CA THR A 60 -15.88 3.02 -1.40
C THR A 60 -16.47 4.32 -0.83
N ALA A 61 -15.69 5.09 -0.08
CA ALA A 61 -16.14 6.34 0.51
C ALA A 61 -16.43 7.40 -0.56
N GLN A 62 -17.45 8.24 -0.32
CA GLN A 62 -17.99 9.21 -1.28
C GLN A 62 -17.94 10.67 -0.76
N ILE A 63 -17.11 10.93 0.25
CA ILE A 63 -16.92 12.30 0.77
C ILE A 63 -16.07 13.10 -0.20
N GLY A 64 -14.95 12.51 -0.65
CA GLY A 64 -14.09 13.05 -1.69
C GLY A 64 -14.39 12.43 -3.06
N PRO A 65 -13.76 12.93 -4.13
CA PRO A 65 -13.89 12.35 -5.45
C PRO A 65 -13.49 10.87 -5.51
N ASN A 66 -14.18 10.10 -6.38
CA ASN A 66 -13.68 8.81 -6.82
C ASN A 66 -12.42 9.03 -7.66
N LEU A 67 -11.28 8.48 -7.20
CA LEU A 67 -9.99 8.73 -7.87
C LEU A 67 -9.86 7.97 -9.19
N ASP A 68 -10.55 6.85 -9.37
CA ASP A 68 -10.57 6.16 -10.66
C ASP A 68 -11.25 7.02 -11.72
N ASP A 69 -12.39 7.65 -11.39
CA ASP A 69 -13.09 8.55 -12.30
C ASP A 69 -12.30 9.84 -12.53
N ALA A 70 -11.67 10.38 -11.49
CA ALA A 70 -10.89 11.62 -11.56
C ALA A 70 -9.70 11.49 -12.52
N PHE A 71 -9.05 10.33 -12.58
CA PHE A 71 -7.87 10.11 -13.42
C PHE A 71 -8.14 9.33 -14.72
N ALA A 72 -9.38 8.83 -14.93
CA ALA A 72 -9.73 8.07 -16.13
C ALA A 72 -9.43 8.82 -17.45
N ALA A 73 -9.72 10.12 -17.52
CA ALA A 73 -9.46 10.93 -18.70
C ALA A 73 -7.96 11.13 -18.96
N ALA A 74 -7.17 11.33 -17.91
CA ALA A 74 -5.71 11.43 -18.02
C ALA A 74 -5.10 10.12 -18.53
N ARG A 75 -5.54 8.98 -17.99
CA ARG A 75 -5.12 7.66 -18.48
C ARG A 75 -5.49 7.44 -19.95
N ALA A 76 -6.71 7.78 -20.34
CA ALA A 76 -7.15 7.68 -21.74
C ALA A 76 -6.34 8.58 -22.69
N ALA A 77 -5.83 9.70 -22.20
CA ALA A 77 -4.92 10.59 -22.94
C ALA A 77 -3.47 10.08 -22.99
N GLY A 78 -3.15 8.99 -22.29
CA GLY A 78 -1.80 8.38 -22.26
C GLY A 78 -0.88 8.99 -21.19
N GLU A 79 -1.42 9.75 -20.23
CA GLU A 79 -0.63 10.27 -19.12
C GLU A 79 -0.10 9.14 -18.23
N GLY A 80 1.17 9.25 -17.86
CA GLY A 80 1.88 8.30 -17.02
C GLY A 80 1.53 8.41 -15.53
N GLY A 81 2.00 7.43 -14.77
CA GLY A 81 1.89 7.43 -13.31
C GLY A 81 2.54 8.62 -12.67
N ASP A 82 3.70 9.01 -13.13
CA ASP A 82 4.49 10.18 -12.67
C ASP A 82 3.73 11.51 -12.77
N THR A 83 2.94 11.71 -13.84
CA THR A 83 2.04 12.86 -13.95
C THR A 83 1.00 12.86 -12.84
N ILE A 84 0.39 11.71 -12.57
CA ILE A 84 -0.64 11.55 -11.53
C ILE A 84 -0.01 11.71 -10.14
N GLU A 85 1.17 11.15 -9.89
CA GLU A 85 1.93 11.36 -8.66
C GLU A 85 2.13 12.84 -8.35
N GLY A 86 2.56 13.61 -9.35
CA GLY A 86 2.73 15.07 -9.20
C GLY A 86 1.43 15.77 -8.85
N ILE A 87 0.30 15.36 -9.44
CA ILE A 87 -1.02 15.91 -9.12
C ILE A 87 -1.43 15.55 -7.69
N VAL A 88 -1.20 14.31 -7.26
CA VAL A 88 -1.53 13.85 -5.90
C VAL A 88 -0.72 14.61 -4.86
N LYS A 89 0.60 14.75 -5.04
CA LYS A 89 1.48 15.52 -4.16
C LYS A 89 1.00 16.96 -4.03
N ALA A 90 0.76 17.62 -5.15
CA ALA A 90 0.25 18.99 -5.14
C ALA A 90 -1.12 19.13 -4.47
N GLN A 91 -2.00 18.13 -4.61
CA GLN A 91 -3.32 18.14 -3.98
C GLN A 91 -3.25 17.89 -2.47
N VAL A 92 -2.30 17.07 -1.99
CA VAL A 92 -2.08 16.83 -0.56
C VAL A 92 -1.45 18.05 0.12
N GLU A 93 -0.44 18.64 -0.50
CA GLU A 93 0.24 19.83 0.05
C GLU A 93 -0.62 21.09 -0.04
N PHE A 94 -1.35 21.26 -1.15
CA PHE A 94 -2.15 22.46 -1.45
C PHE A 94 -3.56 22.08 -1.91
N PRO A 95 -4.42 21.59 -1.00
CA PRO A 95 -5.75 21.11 -1.36
C PRO A 95 -6.58 22.22 -1.99
N ARG A 96 -7.21 21.91 -3.12
CA ARG A 96 -8.20 22.82 -3.70
C ARG A 96 -9.49 22.72 -2.90
N PRO A 97 -10.13 23.85 -2.59
CA PRO A 97 -11.45 23.84 -1.97
C PRO A 97 -12.46 23.05 -2.82
N SER A 98 -13.39 22.37 -2.16
CA SER A 98 -14.52 21.77 -2.87
C SER A 98 -15.38 22.87 -3.49
N ASN A 99 -15.77 22.70 -4.76
CA ASN A 99 -16.68 23.60 -5.42
C ASN A 99 -18.14 23.41 -4.96
N ASP A 100 -18.46 22.20 -4.49
CA ASP A 100 -19.84 21.82 -4.13
C ASP A 100 -20.13 22.15 -2.65
N ASP A 101 -19.16 21.94 -1.77
CA ASP A 101 -19.26 22.30 -0.35
C ASP A 101 -17.89 22.68 0.21
N PRO A 102 -17.62 23.98 0.41
CA PRO A 102 -16.36 24.44 0.99
C PRO A 102 -16.13 23.98 2.44
N ALA A 103 -17.17 23.54 3.15
CA ALA A 103 -17.04 22.98 4.49
C ALA A 103 -16.48 21.54 4.47
N VAL A 104 -16.57 20.87 3.31
CA VAL A 104 -16.02 19.53 3.08
C VAL A 104 -14.80 19.65 2.19
N SER A 105 -13.70 20.15 2.74
CA SER A 105 -12.43 20.28 2.03
C SER A 105 -11.45 19.22 2.52
N MET A 106 -10.65 18.68 1.59
CA MET A 106 -9.53 17.82 1.95
C MET A 106 -8.57 18.59 2.87
N PRO A 107 -8.19 18.03 4.04
CA PRO A 107 -7.15 18.64 4.86
C PRO A 107 -5.81 18.66 4.12
N ALA A 108 -5.00 19.71 4.34
CA ALA A 108 -3.61 19.71 3.87
C ALA A 108 -2.75 18.77 4.72
N ASP A 109 -1.67 18.29 4.14
CA ASP A 109 -0.60 17.54 4.79
C ASP A 109 -1.09 16.32 5.59
N VAL A 110 -2.15 15.62 5.10
CA VAL A 110 -2.67 14.37 5.70
C VAL A 110 -1.61 13.27 5.76
N VAL A 111 -0.61 13.35 4.89
CA VAL A 111 0.66 12.61 4.88
C VAL A 111 1.75 13.56 4.37
N THR A 112 3.00 13.35 4.80
CA THR A 112 4.15 14.21 4.46
C THR A 112 5.38 13.37 4.15
N ASP A 113 6.41 14.00 3.62
CA ASP A 113 7.73 13.40 3.39
C ASP A 113 7.65 12.08 2.60
N GLN A 114 8.29 11.02 3.08
CA GLN A 114 8.31 9.71 2.42
C GLN A 114 6.91 9.09 2.31
N ASP A 115 6.04 9.29 3.31
CA ASP A 115 4.65 8.81 3.28
C ASP A 115 3.86 9.43 2.13
N LEU A 116 4.12 10.69 1.81
CA LEU A 116 3.53 11.37 0.66
C LEU A 116 4.05 10.79 -0.66
N ASP A 117 5.34 10.50 -0.75
CA ASP A 117 5.94 9.86 -1.91
C ASP A 117 5.34 8.48 -2.15
N ASP A 118 5.20 7.67 -1.10
CA ASP A 118 4.67 6.32 -1.16
C ASP A 118 3.20 6.31 -1.60
N VAL A 119 2.35 7.16 -1.00
CA VAL A 119 0.93 7.30 -1.38
C VAL A 119 0.80 7.81 -2.80
N ALA A 120 1.58 8.82 -3.19
CA ALA A 120 1.51 9.37 -4.53
C ALA A 120 1.90 8.35 -5.60
N ALA A 121 2.98 7.58 -5.37
CA ALA A 121 3.40 6.51 -6.26
C ALA A 121 2.31 5.42 -6.38
N TYR A 122 1.71 5.02 -5.26
CA TYR A 122 0.62 4.06 -5.27
C TYR A 122 -0.60 4.56 -6.06
N VAL A 123 -1.07 5.78 -5.80
CA VAL A 123 -2.19 6.38 -6.55
C VAL A 123 -1.81 6.58 -8.02
N GLY A 124 -0.59 7.06 -8.28
CA GLY A 124 -0.05 7.23 -9.62
C GLY A 124 -0.01 5.93 -10.42
N ARG A 125 0.18 4.80 -9.77
CA ARG A 125 0.18 3.50 -10.44
C ARG A 125 -1.21 2.98 -10.76
N TYR A 126 -2.17 3.10 -9.85
CA TYR A 126 -3.42 2.34 -9.91
C TYR A 126 -4.68 3.18 -10.17
N ALA A 127 -4.74 4.44 -9.78
CA ALA A 127 -5.93 5.26 -9.98
C ALA A 127 -6.27 5.45 -11.46
N GLY A 128 -7.51 5.25 -11.82
CA GLY A 128 -8.02 5.37 -13.18
C GLY A 128 -7.55 4.26 -14.14
N VAL A 129 -6.93 3.19 -13.63
CA VAL A 129 -6.55 2.03 -14.45
C VAL A 129 -7.77 1.13 -14.66
N PRO A 130 -8.22 0.91 -15.92
CA PRO A 130 -9.39 0.10 -16.18
C PRO A 130 -9.24 -1.34 -15.65
N GLY A 131 -10.22 -1.79 -14.86
CA GLY A 131 -10.24 -3.15 -14.30
C GLY A 131 -9.32 -3.35 -13.11
N ALA A 132 -8.71 -2.28 -12.57
CA ALA A 132 -7.99 -2.36 -11.29
C ALA A 132 -8.94 -2.86 -10.18
N ALA A 133 -8.45 -3.78 -9.38
CA ALA A 133 -9.19 -4.40 -8.27
C ALA A 133 -8.20 -4.76 -7.17
N PRO A 134 -8.66 -4.89 -5.91
CA PRO A 134 -7.80 -5.31 -4.82
C PRO A 134 -7.10 -6.64 -5.15
N PRO A 135 -5.80 -6.77 -4.82
CA PRO A 135 -5.10 -8.03 -4.98
C PRO A 135 -5.86 -9.16 -4.29
N GLN A 136 -6.12 -10.24 -5.00
CA GLN A 136 -6.74 -11.42 -4.41
C GLN A 136 -5.70 -12.20 -3.62
N VAL A 137 -5.96 -12.44 -2.36
CA VAL A 137 -5.06 -13.19 -1.47
C VAL A 137 -5.67 -14.54 -1.10
N PRO A 138 -4.87 -15.61 -0.96
CA PRO A 138 -5.34 -16.87 -0.43
C PRO A 138 -5.86 -16.71 1.01
N GLY A 139 -6.85 -17.55 1.40
CA GLY A 139 -7.37 -17.56 2.78
C GLY A 139 -8.81 -17.03 2.89
N GLY A 140 -9.45 -16.71 1.77
CA GLY A 140 -10.86 -16.34 1.73
C GLY A 140 -11.17 -14.89 2.11
N PRO A 141 -12.45 -14.57 2.39
CA PRO A 141 -12.88 -13.18 2.60
C PRO A 141 -12.15 -12.48 3.75
N GLY A 142 -11.90 -13.14 4.87
CA GLY A 142 -11.19 -12.54 6.01
C GLY A 142 -9.74 -12.20 5.70
N ALA A 143 -9.02 -13.06 4.94
CA ALA A 143 -7.68 -12.75 4.45
C ALA A 143 -7.68 -11.52 3.54
N GLN A 144 -8.71 -11.40 2.69
CA GLN A 144 -8.88 -10.24 1.82
C GLN A 144 -9.12 -8.96 2.63
N VAL A 145 -9.94 -9.01 3.69
CA VAL A 145 -10.16 -7.88 4.60
C VAL A 145 -8.84 -7.49 5.30
N PHE A 146 -8.08 -8.48 5.79
CA PHE A 146 -6.77 -8.27 6.42
C PHE A 146 -5.80 -7.54 5.47
N ALA A 147 -5.71 -7.99 4.23
CA ALA A 147 -4.84 -7.40 3.22
C ALA A 147 -5.31 -5.99 2.78
N ASN A 148 -6.62 -5.84 2.52
CA ASN A 148 -7.18 -4.59 2.04
C ASN A 148 -7.07 -3.46 3.07
N ASN A 149 -7.14 -3.79 4.35
CA ASN A 149 -7.03 -2.81 5.44
C ASN A 149 -5.60 -2.64 5.97
N GLY A 150 -4.61 -3.22 5.30
CA GLY A 150 -3.20 -3.02 5.62
C GLY A 150 -2.75 -3.55 6.98
N CYS A 151 -3.49 -4.52 7.56
CA CYS A 151 -3.20 -5.05 8.88
C CYS A 151 -1.77 -5.63 8.97
N GLY A 152 -1.31 -6.28 7.90
CA GLY A 152 0.02 -6.87 7.79
C GLY A 152 1.18 -5.87 7.79
N GLY A 153 0.92 -4.57 7.54
CA GLY A 153 1.93 -3.52 7.66
C GLY A 153 2.39 -3.27 9.09
N CYS A 154 1.50 -3.52 10.05
CA CYS A 154 1.80 -3.38 11.48
C CYS A 154 1.94 -4.73 12.19
N HIS A 155 1.21 -5.76 11.78
CA HIS A 155 1.15 -7.05 12.45
C HIS A 155 1.87 -8.16 11.67
N THR A 156 2.61 -8.99 12.40
CA THR A 156 3.05 -10.30 11.90
C THR A 156 1.87 -11.28 11.96
N LEU A 157 1.63 -11.99 10.85
CA LEU A 157 0.73 -13.14 10.74
C LEU A 157 1.28 -14.08 9.67
N ALA A 158 1.71 -15.28 10.04
CA ALA A 158 2.36 -16.24 9.15
C ALA A 158 1.44 -16.63 7.97
N ALA A 159 0.16 -16.87 8.22
CA ALA A 159 -0.82 -17.21 7.19
C ALA A 159 -0.99 -16.13 6.12
N ALA A 160 -0.83 -14.86 6.49
CA ALA A 160 -0.87 -13.72 5.59
C ALA A 160 0.51 -13.38 4.99
N GLN A 161 1.58 -14.11 5.35
CA GLN A 161 2.96 -13.82 4.99
C GLN A 161 3.38 -12.38 5.35
N SER A 162 2.78 -11.83 6.41
CA SER A 162 3.07 -10.48 6.88
C SER A 162 4.11 -10.48 7.99
N GLY A 163 4.92 -9.43 8.06
CA GLY A 163 6.03 -9.29 8.99
C GLY A 163 6.08 -7.95 9.72
N GLY A 164 4.95 -7.24 9.81
CA GLY A 164 4.86 -5.97 10.54
C GLY A 164 5.20 -6.16 12.03
N VAL A 165 5.98 -5.24 12.59
CA VAL A 165 6.48 -5.30 13.98
C VAL A 165 6.02 -4.12 14.84
N THR A 166 5.26 -3.20 14.27
CA THR A 166 4.71 -2.03 14.97
C THR A 166 3.57 -2.42 15.93
N GLY A 167 2.81 -3.45 15.56
CA GLY A 167 1.79 -4.08 16.38
C GLY A 167 2.21 -5.48 16.85
N PRO A 168 1.42 -6.11 17.74
CA PRO A 168 1.67 -7.47 18.20
C PRO A 168 1.76 -8.50 17.06
N ASN A 169 2.62 -9.51 17.25
CA ASN A 169 2.60 -10.72 16.45
C ASN A 169 1.29 -11.47 16.75
N LEU A 170 0.41 -11.59 15.76
CA LEU A 170 -0.91 -12.19 15.92
C LEU A 170 -0.86 -13.71 16.13
N ASP A 171 0.17 -14.38 15.58
CA ASP A 171 0.38 -15.82 15.84
C ASP A 171 0.66 -16.13 17.33
N GLU A 172 1.15 -15.13 18.07
CA GLU A 172 1.45 -15.24 19.51
C GLU A 172 0.36 -14.63 20.39
N ALA A 173 -0.24 -13.52 19.95
CA ALA A 173 -1.19 -12.75 20.74
C ALA A 173 -2.61 -13.32 20.76
N LEU A 174 -3.04 -13.98 19.67
CA LEU A 174 -4.42 -14.46 19.53
C LEU A 174 -4.71 -15.88 20.03
N PRO A 175 -3.75 -16.81 20.17
CA PRO A 175 -4.04 -18.14 20.70
C PRO A 175 -4.72 -18.08 22.08
N GLY A 176 -5.92 -18.66 22.15
CA GLY A 176 -6.72 -18.68 23.39
C GLY A 176 -7.73 -17.55 23.52
N GLN A 177 -7.70 -16.56 22.62
CA GLN A 177 -8.75 -15.55 22.56
C GLN A 177 -10.03 -16.10 21.91
N ASN A 178 -11.17 -15.49 22.24
CA ASN A 178 -12.45 -15.76 21.60
C ASN A 178 -12.83 -14.66 20.61
N ALA A 179 -13.89 -14.88 19.82
CA ALA A 179 -14.30 -13.95 18.78
C ALA A 179 -14.61 -12.55 19.31
N GLY A 180 -15.28 -12.44 20.46
CA GLY A 180 -15.61 -11.13 21.04
C GLY A 180 -14.37 -10.33 21.47
N MET A 181 -13.35 -11.00 22.02
CA MET A 181 -12.08 -10.35 22.41
C MET A 181 -11.32 -9.83 21.17
N VAL A 182 -11.26 -10.65 20.11
CA VAL A 182 -10.59 -10.25 18.85
C VAL A 182 -11.36 -9.11 18.17
N GLU A 183 -12.71 -9.18 18.16
CA GLU A 183 -13.56 -8.11 17.63
C GLU A 183 -13.33 -6.81 18.39
N GLU A 184 -13.38 -6.84 19.73
CA GLU A 184 -13.12 -5.66 20.58
C GLU A 184 -11.75 -5.06 20.30
N SER A 185 -10.70 -5.89 20.21
CA SER A 185 -9.34 -5.41 19.88
C SER A 185 -9.22 -4.75 18.51
N ILE A 186 -10.13 -5.02 17.59
CA ILE A 186 -10.17 -4.38 16.26
C ILE A 186 -10.96 -3.07 16.32
N VAL A 187 -12.14 -3.06 16.95
CA VAL A 187 -13.05 -1.90 16.93
C VAL A 187 -12.75 -0.88 18.01
N ASP A 188 -12.17 -1.31 19.13
CA ASP A 188 -11.68 -0.47 20.23
C ASP A 188 -10.27 -0.91 20.67
N PRO A 189 -9.25 -0.66 19.83
CA PRO A 189 -7.89 -1.17 20.06
C PRO A 189 -7.19 -0.60 21.29
N ASN A 190 -7.78 0.38 21.95
CA ASN A 190 -7.28 0.91 23.23
C ASN A 190 -7.98 0.31 24.45
N ALA A 191 -9.03 -0.50 24.30
CA ALA A 191 -9.72 -1.17 25.42
C ALA A 191 -8.76 -2.07 26.19
N GLU A 192 -7.93 -2.85 25.48
CA GLU A 192 -6.89 -3.67 26.08
C GLU A 192 -5.61 -3.60 25.23
N ILE A 193 -4.53 -3.05 25.78
CA ILE A 193 -3.25 -2.89 25.08
C ILE A 193 -2.31 -4.01 25.47
N VAL A 194 -1.82 -4.76 24.47
CA VAL A 194 -0.79 -5.78 24.68
C VAL A 194 0.47 -5.17 25.27
N LYS A 195 0.97 -5.78 26.34
CA LYS A 195 2.15 -5.29 27.06
C LYS A 195 3.34 -5.08 26.13
N GLY A 196 3.92 -3.90 26.14
CA GLY A 196 5.09 -3.51 25.34
C GLY A 196 4.74 -2.70 24.09
N TYR A 197 3.46 -2.51 23.80
CA TYR A 197 3.00 -1.66 22.70
C TYR A 197 2.38 -0.36 23.19
N PRO A 198 2.54 0.75 22.48
CA PRO A 198 1.95 2.05 22.85
C PRO A 198 0.46 2.10 22.47
N ALA A 199 -0.28 2.95 23.21
CA ALA A 199 -1.65 3.30 22.86
C ALA A 199 -1.72 4.17 21.59
N ASN A 200 -2.89 4.20 20.94
CA ASN A 200 -3.21 5.08 19.79
C ASN A 200 -2.32 4.86 18.54
N VAL A 201 -1.71 3.71 18.39
CA VAL A 201 -0.94 3.34 17.19
C VAL A 201 -1.84 2.63 16.17
N MET A 202 -2.65 1.66 16.61
CA MET A 202 -3.64 1.04 15.76
C MET A 202 -4.77 2.03 15.44
N PRO A 203 -5.20 2.14 14.16
CA PRO A 203 -6.31 3.03 13.80
C PRO A 203 -7.58 2.74 14.60
N GLN A 204 -8.24 3.79 15.10
CA GLN A 204 -9.40 3.68 16.01
C GLN A 204 -10.75 3.62 15.26
N ASN A 205 -10.74 3.63 13.95
CA ASN A 205 -11.94 3.80 13.12
C ASN A 205 -12.42 2.52 12.43
N PHE A 206 -11.86 1.36 12.73
CA PHE A 206 -12.27 0.10 12.09
C PHE A 206 -13.73 -0.28 12.38
N GLY A 207 -14.26 0.12 13.54
CA GLY A 207 -15.68 -0.08 13.85
C GLY A 207 -16.64 0.72 12.94
N GLU A 208 -16.13 1.78 12.28
CA GLU A 208 -16.91 2.63 11.36
C GLU A 208 -16.65 2.26 9.90
N THR A 209 -15.43 1.80 9.58
CA THR A 209 -14.99 1.57 8.20
C THR A 209 -15.23 0.15 7.72
N LEU A 210 -15.21 -0.84 8.62
CA LEU A 210 -15.54 -2.22 8.28
C LEU A 210 -17.05 -2.46 8.39
N SER A 211 -17.64 -3.04 7.36
CA SER A 211 -19.00 -3.57 7.49
C SER A 211 -19.01 -4.72 8.52
N LYS A 212 -20.18 -4.98 9.11
CA LYS A 212 -20.35 -6.09 10.05
C LYS A 212 -19.86 -7.43 9.48
N LYS A 213 -20.13 -7.68 8.20
CA LYS A 213 -19.69 -8.91 7.54
C LYS A 213 -18.17 -8.98 7.39
N GLU A 214 -17.53 -7.90 7.01
CA GLU A 214 -16.06 -7.84 6.89
C GLU A 214 -15.39 -8.06 8.24
N LEU A 215 -15.93 -7.46 9.30
CA LEU A 215 -15.43 -7.66 10.65
C LEU A 215 -15.58 -9.13 11.10
N GLU A 216 -16.74 -9.74 10.87
CA GLU A 216 -16.98 -11.16 11.13
C GLU A 216 -16.01 -12.07 10.35
N ASP A 217 -15.84 -11.81 9.04
CA ASP A 217 -14.94 -12.57 8.17
C ASP A 217 -13.47 -12.44 8.65
N LEU A 218 -13.04 -11.23 9.01
CA LEU A 218 -11.71 -10.96 9.54
C LEU A 218 -11.46 -11.70 10.86
N VAL A 219 -12.37 -11.59 11.82
CA VAL A 219 -12.26 -12.27 13.11
C VAL A 219 -12.19 -13.79 12.94
N GLN A 220 -13.02 -14.37 12.06
CA GLN A 220 -12.99 -15.80 11.76
C GLN A 220 -11.65 -16.22 11.14
N TYR A 221 -11.14 -15.47 10.18
CA TYR A 221 -9.85 -15.73 9.57
C TYR A 221 -8.72 -15.71 10.60
N LEU A 222 -8.63 -14.67 11.41
CA LEU A 222 -7.60 -14.53 12.44
C LEU A 222 -7.63 -15.69 13.43
N LEU A 223 -8.81 -16.06 13.94
CA LEU A 223 -8.96 -17.17 14.88
C LEU A 223 -8.66 -18.53 14.25
N GLN A 224 -8.98 -18.73 12.98
CA GLN A 224 -8.73 -19.97 12.28
C GLN A 224 -7.23 -20.17 12.06
N GLU A 225 -6.55 -19.17 11.53
CA GLU A 225 -5.15 -19.27 11.16
C GLU A 225 -4.22 -19.36 12.39
N THR A 226 -4.51 -18.60 13.45
CA THR A 226 -3.69 -18.64 14.66
C THR A 226 -3.88 -19.91 15.51
N LYS A 227 -5.05 -20.59 15.39
CA LYS A 227 -5.24 -21.92 15.98
C LYS A 227 -4.40 -23.00 15.29
N GLN A 228 -4.24 -22.91 13.97
CA GLN A 228 -3.43 -23.85 13.18
C GLN A 228 -1.93 -23.62 13.42
N GLY A 229 -1.48 -22.38 13.52
CA GLY A 229 -0.08 -22.04 13.83
C GLY A 229 0.38 -22.56 15.20
N GLY A 230 -0.47 -22.51 16.21
CA GLY A 230 -0.19 -23.03 17.55
C GLY A 230 -0.03 -24.57 17.61
N SER A 231 -0.52 -25.30 16.61
CA SER A 231 -0.37 -26.77 16.53
C SER A 231 0.94 -27.18 15.84
N ALA A 232 1.48 -26.38 14.94
CA ALA A 232 2.70 -26.71 14.19
C ALA A 232 4.00 -26.54 15.01
N ASN A 233 3.98 -25.74 16.08
CA ASN A 233 5.19 -25.43 16.89
C ASN A 233 5.33 -26.28 18.17
N LYS A 234 4.53 -27.34 18.34
CA LYS A 234 4.64 -28.29 19.49
C LYS A 234 5.37 -29.60 19.15
N GLY A 235 6.05 -29.67 18.01
CA GLY A 235 6.74 -30.87 17.53
C GLY A 235 8.15 -30.60 17.04
N SER A 236 9.04 -30.11 17.91
CA SER A 236 10.50 -30.15 17.69
C SER A 236 11.22 -30.21 19.00
#